data_f1ee35fa4b540197ca15150b4664159d
#
_entry.id   f1ee35fa4b540197ca15150b4664159d
#
_cell.length_a   1.000
_cell.length_b   1.000
_cell.length_c   1.000
_cell.angle_alpha   90.00
_cell.angle_beta   90.00
_cell.angle_gamma   90.00
#
_symmetry.space_group_name_H-M   'P 1'
#
loop_
_entity.id
_entity.type
_entity.pdbx_description
1 polymer ?
#
loop_
_entity_poly.entity_id
_entity_poly.type
_entity_poly.pdbx_seq_one_letter_code
_entity_poly.pdbx_strand_id
1 'polypeptide(L)'
;AADLKIGFVSIAKILSSAPQAESASKRLEQEFAPRQKGLVEAQKSLRRLEEKLSKDGAVMSDSQRRNLEGDIRNQARELKRTSDEFREDFNLRRNEELGKFQKQVLDVINSVAKEEGFDLVINDSATLYASPQVDATDKVLKRLTSR
;
A
#
# COMPACT_ATOMS: atom_id res chain seq x y z
N ALA A 1 -2.72 -34.57 -34.25
CA ALA A 1 -3.08 -33.89 -32.99
C ALA A 1 -2.68 -32.43 -33.08
N ALA A 2 -3.51 -31.58 -32.56
CA ALA A 2 -3.19 -30.15 -32.49
C ALA A 2 -2.08 -29.92 -31.46
N ASP A 3 -1.10 -29.10 -31.80
CA ASP A 3 -0.06 -28.67 -30.87
C ASP A 3 -0.62 -27.69 -29.87
N LEU A 4 -0.31 -27.92 -28.60
CA LEU A 4 -0.67 -26.98 -27.53
C LEU A 4 0.23 -25.75 -27.58
N LYS A 5 -0.38 -24.58 -27.50
CA LYS A 5 0.34 -23.32 -27.40
C LYS A 5 0.35 -22.89 -25.94
N ILE A 6 1.53 -22.92 -25.33
CA ILE A 6 1.74 -22.56 -23.93
C ILE A 6 2.44 -21.22 -23.85
N GLY A 7 1.91 -20.32 -23.03
CA GLY A 7 2.50 -19.01 -22.73
C GLY A 7 2.99 -18.94 -21.30
N PHE A 8 3.87 -17.99 -21.06
CA PHE A 8 4.40 -17.65 -19.76
C PHE A 8 4.19 -16.17 -19.47
N VAL A 9 3.81 -15.83 -18.25
CA VAL A 9 3.77 -14.45 -17.76
C VAL A 9 4.40 -14.37 -16.39
N SER A 10 5.15 -13.30 -16.13
CA SER A 10 5.62 -12.98 -14.78
C SER A 10 4.66 -11.97 -14.15
N ILE A 11 3.76 -12.44 -13.33
CA ILE A 11 2.84 -11.56 -12.59
C ILE A 11 3.62 -10.62 -11.68
N ALA A 12 4.68 -11.10 -11.04
CA ALA A 12 5.54 -10.28 -10.20
C ALA A 12 6.13 -9.08 -10.97
N LYS A 13 6.64 -9.31 -12.18
CA LYS A 13 7.16 -8.25 -13.05
C LYS A 13 6.06 -7.27 -13.48
N ILE A 14 4.89 -7.78 -13.83
CA ILE A 14 3.74 -6.96 -14.22
C ILE A 14 3.33 -6.05 -13.06
N LEU A 15 3.17 -6.60 -11.85
CA LEU A 15 2.77 -5.84 -10.67
C LEU A 15 3.79 -4.76 -10.30
N SER A 16 5.08 -5.01 -10.51
CA SER A 16 6.13 -4.04 -10.20
C SER A 16 6.36 -2.98 -11.29
N SER A 17 6.04 -3.30 -12.53
CA SER A 17 6.38 -2.46 -13.70
C SER A 17 5.20 -1.71 -14.29
N ALA A 18 3.97 -2.10 -13.98
CA ALA A 18 2.79 -1.47 -14.55
C ALA A 18 2.57 -0.07 -13.95
N PRO A 19 2.20 0.93 -14.78
CA PRO A 19 1.92 2.29 -14.30
C PRO A 19 0.79 2.36 -13.27
N GLN A 20 -0.15 1.41 -13.32
CA GLN A 20 -1.27 1.35 -12.37
C GLN A 20 -0.82 1.14 -10.92
N ALA A 21 0.29 0.41 -10.71
CA ALA A 21 0.84 0.22 -9.36
C ALA A 21 1.30 1.54 -8.75
N GLU A 22 2.02 2.35 -9.52
CA GLU A 22 2.47 3.67 -9.08
C GLU A 22 1.28 4.62 -8.87
N SER A 23 0.31 4.62 -9.77
CA SER A 23 -0.89 5.43 -9.66
C SER A 23 -1.71 5.09 -8.41
N ALA A 24 -1.85 3.80 -8.10
CA ALA A 24 -2.55 3.34 -6.88
C ALA A 24 -1.82 3.80 -5.62
N SER A 25 -0.49 3.69 -5.60
CA SER A 25 0.34 4.16 -4.48
C SER A 25 0.16 5.65 -4.24
N LYS A 26 0.20 6.46 -5.30
CA LYS A 26 -0.01 7.92 -5.22
C LYS A 26 -1.41 8.28 -4.71
N ARG A 27 -2.44 7.58 -5.19
CA ARG A 27 -3.81 7.80 -4.70
C ARG A 27 -3.94 7.52 -3.21
N LEU A 28 -3.33 6.42 -2.73
CA LEU A 28 -3.32 6.09 -1.30
C LEU A 28 -2.59 7.15 -0.48
N GLU A 29 -1.43 7.61 -0.94
CA GLU A 29 -0.69 8.68 -0.27
C GLU A 29 -1.54 9.96 -0.16
N GLN A 30 -2.22 10.36 -1.24
CA GLN A 30 -3.10 11.53 -1.24
C GLN A 30 -4.31 11.34 -0.33
N GLU A 31 -4.93 10.15 -0.34
CA GLU A 31 -6.08 9.83 0.51
C GLU A 31 -5.72 9.92 2.00
N PHE A 32 -4.54 9.44 2.37
CA PHE A 32 -4.09 9.38 3.77
C PHE A 32 -3.26 10.57 4.23
N ALA A 33 -2.85 11.46 3.31
CA ALA A 33 -2.03 12.63 3.65
C ALA A 33 -2.63 13.54 4.73
N PRO A 34 -3.93 13.87 4.74
CA PRO A 34 -4.51 14.67 5.82
C PRO A 34 -4.40 14.00 7.18
N ARG A 35 -4.62 12.68 7.24
CA ARG A 35 -4.50 11.92 8.50
C ARG A 35 -3.04 11.84 8.95
N GLN A 36 -2.11 11.65 8.03
CA GLN A 36 -0.67 11.66 8.31
C GLN A 36 -0.25 13.01 8.90
N LYS A 37 -0.70 14.09 8.30
CA LYS A 37 -0.44 15.44 8.81
C LYS A 37 -1.00 15.63 10.21
N GLY A 38 -2.21 15.16 10.46
CA GLY A 38 -2.85 15.21 11.78
C GLY A 38 -2.05 14.47 12.85
N LEU A 39 -1.52 13.28 12.50
CA LEU A 39 -0.66 12.51 13.42
C LEU A 39 0.64 13.25 13.74
N VAL A 40 1.28 13.85 12.74
CA VAL A 40 2.51 14.64 12.94
C VAL A 40 2.23 15.83 13.87
N GLU A 41 1.13 16.55 13.66
CA GLU A 41 0.74 17.68 14.51
C GLU A 41 0.43 17.23 15.96
N ALA A 42 -0.25 16.09 16.11
CA ALA A 42 -0.53 15.51 17.43
C ALA A 42 0.75 15.10 18.16
N GLN A 43 1.73 14.54 17.47
CA GLN A 43 3.05 14.21 18.03
C GLN A 43 3.78 15.46 18.52
N LYS A 44 3.77 16.53 17.71
CA LYS A 44 4.38 17.82 18.09
C LYS A 44 3.70 18.44 19.29
N SER A 45 2.38 18.39 19.32
CA SER A 45 1.59 18.91 20.45
C SER A 45 1.92 18.18 21.75
N LEU A 46 1.97 16.84 21.68
CA LEU A 46 2.33 16.01 22.85
C LEU A 46 3.74 16.33 23.34
N ARG A 47 4.70 16.46 22.41
CA ARG A 47 6.08 16.81 22.76
C ARG A 47 6.16 18.16 23.46
N ARG A 48 5.40 19.16 22.99
CA ARG A 48 5.35 20.48 23.66
C ARG A 48 4.85 20.39 25.09
N LEU A 49 3.83 19.56 25.36
CA LEU A 49 3.34 19.35 26.71
C LEU A 49 4.37 18.65 27.59
N GLU A 50 5.04 17.64 27.07
CA GLU A 50 6.11 16.93 27.78
C GLU A 50 7.29 17.85 28.12
N GLU A 51 7.69 18.72 27.18
CA GLU A 51 8.73 19.72 27.40
C GLU A 51 8.32 20.74 28.44
N LYS A 52 7.07 21.20 28.44
CA LYS A 52 6.53 22.12 29.44
C LYS A 52 6.58 21.50 30.83
N LEU A 53 6.18 20.23 30.98
CA LEU A 53 6.27 19.52 32.23
C LEU A 53 7.72 19.38 32.71
N SER A 54 8.65 19.07 31.80
CA SER A 54 10.05 18.94 32.12
C SER A 54 10.70 20.25 32.59
N LYS A 55 10.37 21.35 31.89
CA LYS A 55 10.98 22.66 32.20
C LYS A 55 10.32 23.36 33.41
N ASP A 56 9.02 23.33 33.48
CA ASP A 56 8.24 24.15 34.42
C ASP A 56 7.59 23.36 35.56
N GLY A 57 7.63 22.04 35.52
CA GLY A 57 6.92 21.18 36.47
C GLY A 57 7.29 21.43 37.92
N ALA A 58 8.56 21.72 38.20
CA ALA A 58 9.05 21.96 39.54
C ALA A 58 8.49 23.26 40.16
N VAL A 59 8.12 24.26 39.34
CA VAL A 59 7.59 25.55 39.77
C VAL A 59 6.08 25.65 39.64
N MET A 60 5.42 24.64 39.11
CA MET A 60 3.96 24.55 39.02
C MET A 60 3.35 24.19 40.37
N SER A 61 2.10 24.64 40.60
CA SER A 61 1.30 24.10 41.70
C SER A 61 1.04 22.60 41.48
N ASP A 62 0.74 21.89 42.58
CA ASP A 62 0.40 20.45 42.48
C ASP A 62 -0.82 20.22 41.58
N SER A 63 -1.80 21.10 41.64
CA SER A 63 -3.00 21.03 40.79
C SER A 63 -2.66 21.21 39.31
N GLN A 64 -1.86 22.24 38.99
CA GLN A 64 -1.43 22.50 37.58
C GLN A 64 -0.62 21.35 37.05
N ARG A 65 0.32 20.82 37.82
CA ARG A 65 1.16 19.68 37.40
C ARG A 65 0.32 18.44 37.14
N ARG A 66 -0.62 18.11 38.06
CA ARG A 66 -1.51 16.95 37.86
C ARG A 66 -2.38 17.08 36.62
N ASN A 67 -2.91 18.28 36.35
CA ASN A 67 -3.70 18.55 35.16
C ASN A 67 -2.86 18.36 33.89
N LEU A 68 -1.64 18.87 33.85
CA LEU A 68 -0.73 18.71 32.71
C LEU A 68 -0.34 17.23 32.50
N GLU A 69 -0.03 16.53 33.58
CA GLU A 69 0.25 15.08 33.51
C GLU A 69 -0.95 14.30 32.97
N GLY A 70 -2.16 14.67 33.37
CA GLY A 70 -3.42 14.10 32.88
C GLY A 70 -3.62 14.34 31.39
N ASP A 71 -3.38 15.57 30.93
CA ASP A 71 -3.47 15.93 29.51
C ASP A 71 -2.46 15.17 28.67
N ILE A 72 -1.23 15.03 29.17
CA ILE A 72 -0.18 14.24 28.50
C ILE A 72 -0.62 12.78 28.35
N ARG A 73 -1.12 12.17 29.41
CA ARG A 73 -1.61 10.78 29.35
C ARG A 73 -2.75 10.61 28.36
N ASN A 74 -3.70 11.55 28.34
CA ASN A 74 -4.86 11.50 27.44
C ASN A 74 -4.44 11.68 26.00
N GLN A 75 -3.57 12.65 25.71
CA GLN A 75 -3.07 12.88 24.36
C GLN A 75 -2.20 11.73 23.86
N ALA A 76 -1.36 11.15 24.72
CA ALA A 76 -0.56 9.98 24.38
C ALA A 76 -1.44 8.77 24.02
N ARG A 77 -2.50 8.54 24.78
CA ARG A 77 -3.47 7.47 24.50
C ARG A 77 -4.21 7.69 23.18
N GLU A 78 -4.66 8.91 22.94
CA GLU A 78 -5.36 9.28 21.72
C GLU A 78 -4.43 9.15 20.50
N LEU A 79 -3.19 9.60 20.63
CA LEU A 79 -2.19 9.47 19.55
C LEU A 79 -1.91 8.00 19.21
N LYS A 80 -1.77 7.16 20.23
CA LYS A 80 -1.58 5.72 20.01
C LYS A 80 -2.78 5.11 19.28
N ARG A 81 -3.99 5.43 19.73
CA ARG A 81 -5.23 4.92 19.11
C ARG A 81 -5.33 5.35 17.65
N THR A 82 -5.15 6.64 17.36
CA THR A 82 -5.25 7.16 16.01
C THR A 82 -4.12 6.66 15.08
N SER A 83 -2.91 6.47 15.63
CA SER A 83 -1.80 5.84 14.89
C SER A 83 -2.10 4.40 14.51
N ASP A 84 -2.64 3.62 15.44
CA ASP A 84 -2.99 2.21 15.20
C ASP A 84 -4.11 2.12 14.16
N GLU A 85 -5.15 2.95 14.28
CA GLU A 85 -6.25 3.03 13.31
C GLU A 85 -5.74 3.42 11.91
N PHE A 86 -4.85 4.41 11.83
CA PHE A 86 -4.24 4.83 10.57
C PHE A 86 -3.52 3.67 9.89
N ARG A 87 -2.71 2.93 10.65
CA ARG A 87 -1.95 1.79 10.13
C ARG A 87 -2.87 0.68 9.62
N GLU A 88 -3.90 0.35 10.39
CA GLU A 88 -4.88 -0.67 10.00
C GLU A 88 -5.65 -0.26 8.75
N ASP A 89 -6.16 0.97 8.71
CA ASP A 89 -6.91 1.50 7.57
C ASP A 89 -6.04 1.59 6.32
N PHE A 90 -4.81 2.05 6.47
CA PHE A 90 -3.87 2.12 5.35
C PHE A 90 -3.57 0.73 4.76
N ASN A 91 -3.31 -0.25 5.62
CA ASN A 91 -3.05 -1.63 5.19
C ASN A 91 -4.28 -2.24 4.50
N LEU A 92 -5.47 -2.00 5.03
CA LEU A 92 -6.72 -2.47 4.43
C LEU A 92 -6.92 -1.85 3.05
N ARG A 93 -6.77 -0.54 2.92
CA ARG A 93 -6.91 0.16 1.64
C ARG A 93 -5.86 -0.28 0.63
N ARG A 94 -4.62 -0.45 1.06
CA ARG A 94 -3.55 -0.96 0.21
C ARG A 94 -3.87 -2.35 -0.33
N ASN A 95 -4.36 -3.24 0.53
CA ASN A 95 -4.75 -4.60 0.12
C ASN A 95 -5.94 -4.58 -0.85
N GLU A 96 -6.91 -3.70 -0.65
CA GLU A 96 -8.02 -3.51 -1.59
C GLU A 96 -7.54 -3.06 -2.96
N GLU A 97 -6.65 -2.06 -3.02
CA GLU A 97 -6.09 -1.56 -4.28
C GLU A 97 -5.25 -2.63 -4.98
N LEU A 98 -4.46 -3.38 -4.23
CA LEU A 98 -3.68 -4.49 -4.77
C LEU A 98 -4.58 -5.58 -5.35
N GLY A 99 -5.66 -5.93 -4.64
CA GLY A 99 -6.64 -6.92 -5.10
C GLY A 99 -7.33 -6.50 -6.39
N LYS A 100 -7.72 -5.24 -6.50
CA LYS A 100 -8.32 -4.68 -7.73
C LYS A 100 -7.34 -4.75 -8.89
N PHE A 101 -6.07 -4.39 -8.64
CA PHE A 101 -5.04 -4.43 -9.67
C PHE A 101 -4.72 -5.86 -10.12
N GLN A 102 -4.62 -6.81 -9.19
CA GLN A 102 -4.42 -8.22 -9.51
C GLN A 102 -5.56 -8.76 -10.38
N LYS A 103 -6.80 -8.41 -10.07
CA LYS A 103 -7.96 -8.79 -10.88
C LYS A 103 -7.86 -8.20 -12.29
N GLN A 104 -7.49 -6.94 -12.42
CA GLN A 104 -7.30 -6.27 -13.71
C GLN A 104 -6.21 -6.98 -14.53
N VAL A 105 -5.10 -7.37 -13.91
CA VAL A 105 -4.01 -8.10 -14.55
C VAL A 105 -4.50 -9.45 -15.06
N LEU A 106 -5.24 -10.21 -14.25
CA LEU A 106 -5.81 -11.49 -14.66
C LEU A 106 -6.77 -11.35 -15.83
N ASP A 107 -7.62 -10.33 -15.84
CA ASP A 107 -8.54 -10.04 -16.95
C ASP A 107 -7.77 -9.76 -18.23
N VAL A 108 -6.68 -8.99 -18.16
CA VAL A 108 -5.83 -8.70 -19.33
C VAL A 108 -5.08 -9.93 -19.80
N ILE A 109 -4.56 -10.75 -18.88
CA ILE A 109 -3.90 -12.03 -19.24
C ILE A 109 -4.88 -12.91 -19.99
N ASN A 110 -6.12 -13.04 -19.52
CA ASN A 110 -7.15 -13.84 -20.19
C ASN A 110 -7.44 -13.30 -21.60
N SER A 111 -7.55 -11.98 -21.76
CA SER A 111 -7.78 -11.36 -23.07
C SER A 111 -6.63 -11.62 -24.04
N VAL A 112 -5.39 -11.43 -23.59
CA VAL A 112 -4.19 -11.69 -24.39
C VAL A 112 -4.11 -13.18 -24.77
N ALA A 113 -4.37 -14.06 -23.80
CA ALA A 113 -4.34 -15.51 -24.05
C ALA A 113 -5.32 -15.92 -25.16
N LYS A 114 -6.54 -15.38 -25.11
CA LYS A 114 -7.57 -15.67 -26.14
C LYS A 114 -7.18 -15.10 -27.50
N GLU A 115 -6.70 -13.87 -27.54
CA GLU A 115 -6.28 -13.21 -28.79
C GLU A 115 -5.09 -13.91 -29.45
N GLU A 116 -4.12 -14.36 -28.67
CA GLU A 116 -2.93 -15.03 -29.13
C GLU A 116 -3.11 -16.53 -29.33
N GLY A 117 -4.26 -17.07 -28.94
CA GLY A 117 -4.57 -18.50 -29.10
C GLY A 117 -3.79 -19.42 -28.15
N PHE A 118 -3.44 -18.94 -26.97
CA PHE A 118 -2.83 -19.78 -25.94
C PHE A 118 -3.83 -20.79 -25.38
N ASP A 119 -3.40 -22.02 -25.19
CA ASP A 119 -4.16 -23.09 -24.53
C ASP A 119 -3.93 -23.10 -23.03
N LEU A 120 -2.75 -22.63 -22.59
CA LEU A 120 -2.36 -22.56 -21.19
C LEU A 120 -1.38 -21.41 -21.00
N VAL A 121 -1.57 -20.64 -19.91
CA VAL A 121 -0.62 -19.61 -19.48
C VAL A 121 -0.17 -19.93 -18.07
N ILE A 122 1.13 -19.96 -17.84
CA ILE A 122 1.76 -20.32 -16.57
C ILE A 122 2.44 -19.10 -15.99
N ASN A 123 2.31 -18.91 -14.66
CA ASN A 123 2.96 -17.85 -13.92
C ASN A 123 4.39 -18.23 -13.50
N ASP A 124 5.18 -17.23 -13.17
CA ASP A 124 6.57 -17.39 -12.71
C ASP A 124 6.73 -18.22 -11.43
N SER A 125 5.75 -18.20 -10.52
CA SER A 125 5.79 -18.97 -9.27
C SER A 125 5.91 -20.48 -9.48
N ALA A 126 5.44 -21.00 -10.63
CA ALA A 126 5.47 -22.43 -10.99
C ALA A 126 6.51 -22.75 -12.05
N THR A 127 7.36 -21.81 -12.43
CA THR A 127 8.23 -21.91 -13.60
C THR A 127 9.69 -21.70 -13.20
N LEU A 128 10.55 -22.66 -13.55
CA LEU A 128 11.99 -22.55 -13.37
C LEU A 128 12.67 -21.88 -14.57
N TYR A 129 12.12 -22.06 -15.75
CA TYR A 129 12.66 -21.53 -17.00
C TYR A 129 11.55 -21.31 -18.01
N ALA A 130 11.61 -20.18 -18.70
CA ALA A 130 10.76 -19.88 -19.85
C ALA A 130 11.61 -19.15 -20.90
N SER A 131 11.59 -19.65 -22.16
CA SER A 131 12.28 -18.97 -23.23
C SER A 131 11.56 -17.65 -23.60
N PRO A 132 12.27 -16.68 -24.19
CA PRO A 132 11.62 -15.46 -24.69
C PRO A 132 10.47 -15.71 -25.66
N GLN A 133 10.51 -16.79 -26.37
CA GLN A 133 9.48 -17.17 -27.37
C GLN A 133 8.11 -17.39 -26.72
N VAL A 134 8.06 -17.97 -25.52
CA VAL A 134 6.80 -18.25 -24.81
C VAL A 134 6.40 -17.14 -23.84
N ASP A 135 7.29 -16.17 -23.59
CA ASP A 135 7.09 -15.10 -22.63
C ASP A 135 6.16 -14.01 -23.19
N ALA A 136 4.96 -13.93 -22.66
CA ALA A 136 3.94 -12.95 -23.05
C ALA A 136 3.86 -11.77 -22.07
N THR A 137 4.79 -11.64 -21.13
CA THR A 137 4.76 -10.59 -20.09
C THR A 137 4.68 -9.18 -20.69
N ASP A 138 5.52 -8.88 -21.70
CA ASP A 138 5.54 -7.56 -22.32
C ASP A 138 4.25 -7.24 -23.09
N LYS A 139 3.62 -8.25 -23.70
CA LYS A 139 2.31 -8.08 -24.36
C LYS A 139 1.23 -7.70 -23.36
N VAL A 140 1.23 -8.31 -22.19
CA VAL A 140 0.31 -7.99 -21.09
C VAL A 140 0.57 -6.58 -20.58
N LEU A 141 1.83 -6.20 -20.35
CA LEU A 141 2.21 -4.86 -19.93
C LEU A 141 1.75 -3.79 -20.92
N LYS A 142 1.95 -4.01 -22.22
CA LYS A 142 1.47 -3.10 -23.26
C LYS A 142 -0.04 -2.92 -23.23
N ARG A 143 -0.78 -4.01 -23.07
CA ARG A 143 -2.24 -3.97 -22.99
C ARG A 143 -2.72 -3.20 -21.75
N LEU A 144 -2.07 -3.39 -20.61
CA LEU A 144 -2.36 -2.64 -19.38
C LEU A 144 -2.08 -1.14 -19.55
N THR A 145 -0.99 -0.80 -20.23
CA THR A 145 -0.58 0.59 -20.45
C THR A 145 -1.53 1.34 -21.40
N SER A 146 -2.16 0.64 -22.32
CA SER A 146 -3.08 1.22 -23.32
C SER A 146 -4.51 1.42 -22.81
N ARG A 147 -4.81 1.06 -21.57
CA ARG A 147 -6.14 1.21 -20.95
C ARG A 147 -6.30 2.52 -20.18
#